data_aed36c01f70f2fd8ef7dbde8a87c1192
#
_entry.id   aed36c01f70f2fd8ef7dbde8a87c1192
#
_cell.length_a   1.000
_cell.length_b   1.000
_cell.length_c   1.000
_cell.angle_alpha   90.00
_cell.angle_beta   90.00
_cell.angle_gamma   90.00
#
_symmetry.space_group_name_H-M   'P 1'
#
loop_
_entity.id
_entity.type
_entity.pdbx_description
1 polymer ?
#
loop_
_entity_poly.entity_id
_entity_poly.type
_entity_poly.pdbx_seq_one_letter_code
_entity_poly.pdbx_strand_id
1 'polypeptide(L)'
;RARGANNGKISAIPFKDIEAVVSDINPSRFNGKEITEKNIRRHHDVIAEAYQHSVVIPMKFGTIFKTRKSLEAMLKKHYRKFKRLLAELAGKQEWGVKIYLEHEKFVEFLKKENKEVKKLSAQGGPASGGEKSTMSEGMRWYADKKIEESIAAQFEEEVENQLQVVVKRLEDCCGQVVLCDILPKEAMEAGKDNIFNAACLVDNSKLDYFKKLLQEMRKEYDQIGATLVTTGPWPPYNFVQLNEKN
;
A
#
# COMPACT_ATOMS: atom_id res chain seq x y z
N ARG A 1 1.59 10.89 -26.80
CA ARG A 1 1.10 12.01 -25.96
C ARG A 1 -0.20 11.60 -25.29
N ALA A 2 -0.27 11.70 -23.96
CA ALA A 2 -1.49 11.41 -23.22
C ALA A 2 -2.65 12.32 -23.67
N ARG A 3 -3.86 11.84 -23.48
CA ARG A 3 -5.11 12.59 -23.69
C ARG A 3 -5.83 12.67 -22.36
N GLY A 4 -6.42 13.85 -22.08
CA GLY A 4 -7.23 14.04 -20.87
C GLY A 4 -8.56 13.27 -20.88
N ALA A 5 -9.35 13.43 -19.84
CA ALA A 5 -10.68 12.85 -19.74
C ALA A 5 -11.49 13.17 -21.01
N ASN A 6 -12.27 12.20 -21.51
CA ASN A 6 -13.05 12.32 -22.74
C ASN A 6 -12.26 12.73 -24.00
N ASN A 7 -10.99 12.37 -24.09
CA ASN A 7 -10.07 12.80 -25.15
C ASN A 7 -9.78 14.32 -25.17
N GLY A 8 -10.02 15.03 -24.07
CA GLY A 8 -9.76 16.45 -23.97
C GLY A 8 -8.31 16.82 -24.31
N LYS A 9 -8.15 17.99 -24.94
CA LYS A 9 -6.82 18.53 -25.20
C LYS A 9 -6.14 18.90 -23.89
N ILE A 10 -4.88 18.50 -23.73
CA ILE A 10 -4.06 18.86 -22.59
C ILE A 10 -3.33 20.17 -22.88
N SER A 11 -3.30 21.03 -21.89
CA SER A 11 -2.55 22.30 -21.93
C SER A 11 -1.93 22.59 -20.56
N ALA A 12 -0.80 23.29 -20.56
CA ALA A 12 -0.17 23.82 -19.38
C ALA A 12 -0.55 25.30 -19.21
N ILE A 13 -0.99 25.67 -18.04
CA ILE A 13 -1.34 27.04 -17.66
C ILE A 13 -0.30 27.55 -16.68
N PRO A 14 0.60 28.45 -17.10
CA PRO A 14 1.64 28.99 -16.23
C PRO A 14 1.03 29.92 -15.17
N PHE A 15 1.56 29.82 -13.97
CA PHE A 15 1.25 30.71 -12.85
C PHE A 15 2.51 30.97 -12.03
N LYS A 16 3.14 32.11 -12.20
CA LYS A 16 4.46 32.44 -11.65
C LYS A 16 5.51 31.40 -12.10
N ASP A 17 6.11 30.68 -11.15
CA ASP A 17 7.14 29.65 -11.33
C ASP A 17 6.60 28.21 -11.19
N ILE A 18 5.27 28.06 -11.21
CA ILE A 18 4.58 26.77 -11.31
C ILE A 18 3.63 26.79 -12.51
N GLU A 19 3.18 25.62 -12.92
CA GLU A 19 2.15 25.50 -13.95
C GLU A 19 1.09 24.46 -13.57
N ALA A 20 -0.13 24.65 -14.06
CA ALA A 20 -1.20 23.68 -13.93
C ALA A 20 -1.39 22.96 -15.26
N VAL A 21 -1.24 21.64 -15.25
CA VAL A 21 -1.58 20.77 -16.37
C VAL A 21 -3.08 20.48 -16.30
N VAL A 22 -3.81 20.87 -17.34
CA VAL A 22 -5.27 20.75 -17.41
C VAL A 22 -5.70 20.10 -18.71
N SER A 23 -6.87 19.47 -18.70
CA SER A 23 -7.53 19.01 -19.92
C SER A 23 -8.87 19.70 -20.09
N ASP A 24 -9.18 20.09 -21.33
CA ASP A 24 -10.50 20.63 -21.65
C ASP A 24 -11.57 19.55 -21.55
N ILE A 25 -12.68 19.88 -20.91
CA ILE A 25 -13.86 19.01 -20.85
C ILE A 25 -15.07 19.76 -21.40
N ASN A 26 -15.97 19.03 -22.08
CA ASN A 26 -17.24 19.61 -22.49
C ASN A 26 -18.23 19.56 -21.32
N PRO A 27 -18.64 20.72 -20.75
CA PRO A 27 -19.52 20.74 -19.58
C PRO A 27 -20.88 20.07 -19.81
N SER A 28 -21.42 20.09 -21.04
CA SER A 28 -22.70 19.49 -21.37
C SER A 28 -22.64 17.95 -21.41
N ARG A 29 -21.44 17.38 -21.48
CA ARG A 29 -21.20 15.92 -21.43
C ARG A 29 -20.80 15.45 -20.03
N PHE A 30 -20.52 16.38 -19.10
CA PHE A 30 -20.09 16.05 -17.73
C PHE A 30 -21.31 16.04 -16.80
N ASN A 31 -22.04 14.93 -16.79
CA ASN A 31 -23.25 14.77 -15.99
C ASN A 31 -23.09 13.81 -14.81
N GLY A 32 -21.87 13.62 -14.32
CA GLY A 32 -21.55 12.70 -13.22
C GLY A 32 -21.49 11.21 -13.60
N LYS A 33 -21.99 10.81 -14.79
CA LYS A 33 -21.88 9.44 -15.31
C LYS A 33 -20.50 9.12 -15.91
N GLU A 34 -19.59 10.07 -15.89
CA GLU A 34 -18.28 9.98 -16.55
C GLU A 34 -17.14 9.56 -15.60
N ILE A 35 -17.47 9.17 -14.36
CA ILE A 35 -16.56 8.44 -13.49
C ILE A 35 -16.43 7.02 -14.06
N THR A 36 -15.79 6.91 -15.20
CA THR A 36 -15.51 5.62 -15.84
C THR A 36 -14.06 5.26 -15.57
N GLU A 37 -13.78 3.98 -15.45
CA GLU A 37 -12.41 3.46 -15.33
C GLU A 37 -11.49 4.05 -16.42
N LYS A 38 -11.99 4.18 -17.63
CA LYS A 38 -11.27 4.77 -18.77
C LYS A 38 -10.83 6.21 -18.52
N ASN A 39 -11.69 7.05 -17.93
CA ASN A 39 -11.35 8.45 -17.65
C ASN A 39 -10.45 8.60 -16.43
N ILE A 40 -10.60 7.74 -15.43
CA ILE A 40 -9.68 7.65 -14.29
C ILE A 40 -8.29 7.26 -14.78
N ARG A 41 -8.19 6.24 -15.63
CA ARG A 41 -6.92 5.79 -16.22
C ARG A 41 -6.24 6.90 -17.03
N ARG A 42 -7.00 7.61 -17.88
CA ARG A 42 -6.46 8.76 -18.64
C ARG A 42 -5.95 9.88 -17.75
N HIS A 43 -6.65 10.17 -16.68
CA HIS A 43 -6.19 11.15 -15.70
C HIS A 43 -4.85 10.73 -15.08
N HIS A 44 -4.75 9.45 -14.71
CA HIS A 44 -3.50 8.87 -14.24
C HIS A 44 -2.38 8.97 -15.30
N ASP A 45 -2.66 8.63 -16.55
CA ASP A 45 -1.68 8.68 -17.66
C ASP A 45 -1.11 10.09 -17.85
N VAL A 46 -1.96 11.13 -17.74
CA VAL A 46 -1.52 12.54 -17.81
C VAL A 46 -0.58 12.89 -16.64
N ILE A 47 -0.94 12.48 -15.43
CA ILE A 47 -0.11 12.72 -14.24
C ILE A 47 1.22 11.96 -14.37
N ALA A 48 1.18 10.70 -14.80
CA ALA A 48 2.37 9.88 -14.99
C ALA A 48 3.31 10.45 -16.07
N GLU A 49 2.76 10.95 -17.21
CA GLU A 49 3.56 11.61 -18.25
C GLU A 49 4.21 12.91 -17.70
N ALA A 50 3.45 13.72 -16.96
CA ALA A 50 4.00 14.94 -16.36
C ALA A 50 5.09 14.61 -15.32
N TYR A 51 4.90 13.55 -14.52
CA TYR A 51 5.85 13.10 -13.50
C TYR A 51 7.20 12.66 -14.09
N GLN A 52 7.23 12.15 -15.32
CA GLN A 52 8.48 11.79 -16.01
C GLN A 52 9.40 13.00 -16.25
N HIS A 53 8.84 14.21 -16.31
CA HIS A 53 9.56 15.42 -16.70
C HIS A 53 9.73 16.42 -15.55
N SER A 54 8.90 16.33 -14.53
CA SER A 54 8.90 17.31 -13.44
C SER A 54 8.32 16.74 -12.15
N VAL A 55 8.54 17.44 -11.03
CA VAL A 55 7.84 17.17 -9.78
C VAL A 55 6.39 17.58 -9.94
N VAL A 56 5.45 16.72 -9.57
CA VAL A 56 4.01 16.96 -9.73
C VAL A 56 3.27 16.91 -8.39
N ILE A 57 2.19 17.65 -8.31
CA ILE A 57 1.17 17.55 -7.26
C ILE A 57 -0.07 16.94 -7.92
N PRO A 58 -0.34 15.63 -7.77
CA PRO A 58 -1.51 15.00 -8.33
C PRO A 58 -2.80 15.58 -7.74
N MET A 59 -3.69 16.05 -8.59
CA MET A 59 -5.03 16.47 -8.17
C MET A 59 -5.98 15.28 -8.22
N LYS A 60 -7.00 15.27 -7.36
CA LYS A 60 -8.03 14.23 -7.38
C LYS A 60 -8.77 14.24 -8.71
N PHE A 61 -9.06 13.04 -9.24
CA PHE A 61 -9.94 12.90 -10.39
C PHE A 61 -11.28 13.59 -10.12
N GLY A 62 -11.79 14.33 -11.12
CA GLY A 62 -13.01 15.10 -10.97
C GLY A 62 -12.83 16.52 -10.42
N THR A 63 -11.59 16.97 -10.18
CA THR A 63 -11.33 18.38 -9.88
C THR A 63 -11.54 19.23 -11.12
N ILE A 64 -12.59 20.05 -11.13
CA ILE A 64 -13.04 20.81 -12.31
C ILE A 64 -13.11 22.31 -11.98
N PHE A 65 -12.60 23.10 -12.89
CA PHE A 65 -12.71 24.55 -12.84
C PHE A 65 -13.60 25.07 -13.98
N LYS A 66 -14.62 25.86 -13.68
CA LYS A 66 -15.54 26.39 -14.69
C LYS A 66 -14.87 27.38 -15.66
N THR A 67 -13.84 28.07 -15.20
CA THR A 67 -13.13 29.09 -15.97
C THR A 67 -11.64 29.10 -15.62
N ARG A 68 -10.82 29.59 -16.53
CA ARG A 68 -9.40 29.87 -16.27
C ARG A 68 -9.20 30.77 -15.03
N LYS A 69 -10.05 31.80 -14.89
CA LYS A 69 -10.01 32.71 -13.75
C LYS A 69 -10.22 32.00 -12.39
N SER A 70 -11.13 31.00 -12.35
CA SER A 70 -11.34 30.24 -11.11
C SER A 70 -10.16 29.32 -10.78
N LEU A 71 -9.50 28.74 -11.79
CA LEU A 71 -8.25 27.99 -11.61
C LEU A 71 -7.13 28.90 -11.08
N GLU A 72 -6.92 30.07 -11.70
CA GLU A 72 -5.89 31.03 -11.28
C GLU A 72 -6.14 31.55 -9.85
N ALA A 73 -7.41 31.75 -9.47
CA ALA A 73 -7.77 32.11 -8.09
C ALA A 73 -7.38 31.02 -7.08
N MET A 74 -7.62 29.76 -7.42
CA MET A 74 -7.20 28.61 -6.61
C MET A 74 -5.67 28.53 -6.52
N LEU A 75 -4.96 28.66 -7.63
CA LEU A 75 -3.49 28.67 -7.66
C LEU A 75 -2.93 29.81 -6.79
N LYS A 76 -3.51 31.01 -6.89
CA LYS A 76 -3.14 32.18 -6.07
C LYS A 76 -3.35 31.89 -4.58
N LYS A 77 -4.53 31.37 -4.21
CA LYS A 77 -4.88 31.04 -2.81
C LYS A 77 -3.90 30.05 -2.19
N HIS A 78 -3.51 29.00 -2.94
CA HIS A 78 -2.69 27.91 -2.43
C HIS A 78 -1.23 27.93 -2.87
N TYR A 79 -0.77 29.01 -3.51
CA TYR A 79 0.56 29.10 -4.12
C TYR A 79 1.70 28.72 -3.17
N ARG A 80 1.71 29.30 -1.95
CA ARG A 80 2.76 28.99 -0.96
C ARG A 80 2.78 27.52 -0.56
N LYS A 81 1.59 26.91 -0.44
CA LYS A 81 1.45 25.49 -0.12
C LYS A 81 1.98 24.61 -1.26
N PHE A 82 1.61 24.93 -2.51
CA PHE A 82 2.11 24.21 -3.68
C PHE A 82 3.63 24.29 -3.79
N LYS A 83 4.22 25.46 -3.60
CA LYS A 83 5.68 25.64 -3.63
C LYS A 83 6.38 24.78 -2.58
N ARG A 84 5.85 24.77 -1.36
CA ARG A 84 6.40 23.93 -0.29
C ARG A 84 6.30 22.45 -0.64
N LEU A 85 5.12 21.99 -1.07
CA LEU A 85 4.92 20.58 -1.43
C LEU A 85 5.82 20.16 -2.60
N LEU A 86 5.95 20.97 -3.64
CA LEU A 86 6.86 20.67 -4.75
C LEU A 86 8.31 20.57 -4.29
N ALA A 87 8.74 21.42 -3.37
CA ALA A 87 10.08 21.35 -2.77
C ALA A 87 10.26 20.10 -1.90
N GLU A 88 9.25 19.76 -1.10
CA GLU A 88 9.27 18.54 -0.25
C GLU A 88 9.29 17.23 -1.05
N LEU A 89 8.67 17.22 -2.24
CA LEU A 89 8.59 16.06 -3.13
C LEU A 89 9.78 15.95 -4.09
N ALA A 90 10.53 17.04 -4.26
CA ALA A 90 11.67 17.07 -5.17
C ALA A 90 12.74 16.02 -4.77
N GLY A 91 13.20 15.24 -5.75
CA GLY A 91 14.19 14.19 -5.53
C GLY A 91 13.68 12.98 -4.76
N LYS A 92 12.35 12.80 -4.64
CA LYS A 92 11.74 11.67 -3.97
C LYS A 92 10.77 10.93 -4.88
N GLN A 93 10.52 9.66 -4.56
CA GLN A 93 9.62 8.77 -5.29
C GLN A 93 8.66 8.09 -4.33
N GLU A 94 7.40 7.94 -4.75
CA GLU A 94 6.43 7.14 -4.01
C GLU A 94 6.51 5.67 -4.44
N TRP A 95 6.56 4.78 -3.45
CA TRP A 95 6.54 3.33 -3.62
C TRP A 95 5.45 2.72 -2.76
N GLY A 96 4.66 1.81 -3.34
CA GLY A 96 3.69 1.02 -2.60
C GLY A 96 4.35 -0.26 -2.05
N VAL A 97 4.07 -0.58 -0.79
CA VAL A 97 4.50 -1.82 -0.13
C VAL A 97 3.26 -2.51 0.42
N LYS A 98 3.04 -3.75 0.00
CA LYS A 98 1.91 -4.58 0.44
C LYS A 98 2.40 -5.92 0.94
N ILE A 99 1.74 -6.46 1.97
CA ILE A 99 2.00 -7.83 2.44
C ILE A 99 0.70 -8.62 2.39
N TYR A 100 0.81 -9.78 1.78
CA TYR A 100 -0.25 -10.77 1.68
C TYR A 100 0.15 -11.99 2.50
N LEU A 101 -0.76 -12.44 3.36
CA LEU A 101 -0.55 -13.60 4.23
C LEU A 101 -1.31 -14.80 3.68
N GLU A 102 -0.64 -15.93 3.53
CA GLU A 102 -1.27 -17.23 3.25
C GLU A 102 -1.59 -17.89 4.61
N HIS A 103 -2.85 -17.90 4.96
CA HIS A 103 -3.32 -18.32 6.29
C HIS A 103 -2.79 -19.70 6.70
N GLU A 104 -2.89 -20.68 5.83
CA GLU A 104 -2.46 -22.06 6.11
C GLU A 104 -0.94 -22.16 6.40
N LYS A 105 -0.12 -21.48 5.58
CA LYS A 105 1.33 -21.49 5.76
C LYS A 105 1.76 -20.78 7.04
N PHE A 106 1.08 -19.68 7.39
CA PHE A 106 1.38 -18.97 8.61
C PHE A 106 1.00 -19.77 9.85
N VAL A 107 -0.14 -20.48 9.82
CA VAL A 107 -0.52 -21.43 10.88
C VAL A 107 0.51 -22.56 11.02
N GLU A 108 1.03 -23.08 9.90
CA GLU A 108 2.11 -24.09 9.95
C GLU A 108 3.40 -23.55 10.57
N PHE A 109 3.75 -22.30 10.23
CA PHE A 109 4.88 -21.60 10.85
C PHE A 109 4.66 -21.46 12.37
N LEU A 110 3.50 -20.97 12.81
CA LEU A 110 3.17 -20.84 14.22
C LEU A 110 3.22 -22.18 14.95
N LYS A 111 2.70 -23.27 14.35
CA LYS A 111 2.80 -24.62 14.91
C LYS A 111 4.25 -25.05 15.17
N LYS A 112 5.15 -24.75 14.25
CA LYS A 112 6.59 -25.08 14.40
C LYS A 112 7.25 -24.27 15.51
N GLU A 113 6.84 -23.02 15.72
CA GLU A 113 7.44 -22.13 16.72
C GLU A 113 6.77 -22.22 18.10
N ASN A 114 5.55 -22.72 18.17
CA ASN A 114 4.76 -22.77 19.42
C ASN A 114 5.38 -23.73 20.43
N LYS A 115 5.67 -23.20 21.64
CA LYS A 115 6.30 -23.96 22.72
C LYS A 115 5.41 -25.08 23.27
N GLU A 116 4.08 -24.90 23.27
CA GLU A 116 3.13 -25.91 23.73
C GLU A 116 3.04 -27.06 22.74
N VAL A 117 3.00 -26.77 21.43
CA VAL A 117 3.08 -27.78 20.37
C VAL A 117 4.37 -28.57 20.45
N LYS A 118 5.52 -27.88 20.64
CA LYS A 118 6.82 -28.53 20.82
C LYS A 118 6.85 -29.43 22.05
N LYS A 119 6.25 -29.03 23.17
CA LYS A 119 6.17 -29.86 24.39
C LYS A 119 5.27 -31.08 24.22
N LEU A 120 4.09 -30.92 23.59
CA LEU A 120 3.16 -32.01 23.35
C LEU A 120 3.72 -33.03 22.35
N SER A 121 4.43 -32.54 21.33
CA SER A 121 5.14 -33.41 20.38
C SER A 121 6.27 -34.23 21.04
N ALA A 122 7.03 -33.60 21.93
CA ALA A 122 8.11 -34.27 22.69
C ALA A 122 7.58 -35.34 23.68
N GLN A 123 6.33 -35.24 24.11
CA GLN A 123 5.67 -36.19 25.03
C GLN A 123 4.92 -37.32 24.29
N GLY A 124 5.14 -37.50 22.99
CA GLY A 124 4.47 -38.53 22.19
C GLY A 124 3.04 -38.16 21.76
N GLY A 125 2.71 -36.89 21.72
CA GLY A 125 1.42 -36.35 21.24
C GLY A 125 1.24 -36.51 19.72
N PRO A 126 0.05 -36.15 19.17
CA PRO A 126 -0.33 -36.38 17.76
C PRO A 126 0.59 -35.71 16.74
N ALA A 127 1.37 -34.69 17.13
CA ALA A 127 2.33 -34.01 16.27
C ALA A 127 3.67 -34.75 16.10
N SER A 128 3.89 -35.92 16.75
CA SER A 128 5.18 -36.63 16.70
C SER A 128 5.36 -37.56 15.52
N GLY A 129 4.35 -37.72 14.64
CA GLY A 129 4.44 -38.60 13.46
C GLY A 129 4.78 -40.07 13.72
N GLY A 130 4.84 -40.50 14.97
CA GLY A 130 5.22 -41.88 15.37
C GLY A 130 4.01 -42.76 15.62
N GLU A 131 4.09 -44.00 15.13
CA GLU A 131 3.04 -45.03 15.15
C GLU A 131 2.56 -45.52 16.53
N LYS A 132 3.05 -45.00 17.65
CA LYS A 132 2.65 -45.43 18.99
C LYS A 132 2.43 -44.27 19.96
N SER A 133 1.36 -43.54 19.77
CA SER A 133 0.84 -42.65 20.83
C SER A 133 0.12 -43.54 21.88
N THR A 134 0.61 -43.55 23.10
CA THR A 134 -0.03 -44.20 24.27
C THR A 134 -1.22 -43.43 24.82
N MET A 135 -1.62 -42.34 24.19
CA MET A 135 -2.74 -41.47 24.62
C MET A 135 -4.08 -42.07 24.18
N SER A 136 -5.08 -41.99 25.07
CA SER A 136 -6.46 -42.31 24.73
C SER A 136 -7.01 -41.34 23.71
N GLU A 137 -8.04 -41.72 22.95
CA GLU A 137 -8.70 -40.91 21.91
C GLU A 137 -9.21 -39.55 22.47
N GLY A 138 -9.76 -39.57 23.68
CA GLY A 138 -10.21 -38.35 24.36
C GLY A 138 -9.07 -37.39 24.76
N MET A 139 -7.91 -37.93 25.15
CA MET A 139 -6.73 -37.11 25.46
C MET A 139 -6.11 -36.50 24.21
N ARG A 140 -6.17 -37.19 23.05
CA ARG A 140 -5.74 -36.65 21.78
C ARG A 140 -6.62 -35.47 21.36
N TRP A 141 -7.94 -35.68 21.37
CA TRP A 141 -8.90 -34.64 21.04
C TRP A 141 -8.70 -33.37 21.91
N TYR A 142 -8.51 -33.55 23.22
CA TYR A 142 -8.27 -32.44 24.12
C TYR A 142 -6.95 -31.73 23.83
N ALA A 143 -5.89 -32.44 23.51
CA ALA A 143 -4.60 -31.89 23.14
C ALA A 143 -4.69 -31.10 21.83
N ASP A 144 -5.36 -31.67 20.80
CA ASP A 144 -5.55 -30.99 19.51
C ASP A 144 -6.34 -29.69 19.66
N LYS A 145 -7.43 -29.71 20.43
CA LYS A 145 -8.23 -28.52 20.71
C LYS A 145 -7.42 -27.43 21.43
N LYS A 146 -6.63 -27.81 22.40
CA LYS A 146 -5.76 -26.88 23.14
C LYS A 146 -4.66 -26.28 22.26
N ILE A 147 -4.13 -27.05 21.32
CA ILE A 147 -3.19 -26.57 20.29
C ILE A 147 -3.87 -25.55 19.38
N GLU A 148 -5.06 -25.85 18.87
CA GLU A 148 -5.82 -24.94 18.01
C GLU A 148 -6.14 -23.60 18.72
N GLU A 149 -6.61 -23.65 19.97
CA GLU A 149 -6.89 -22.46 20.78
C GLU A 149 -5.62 -21.63 21.01
N SER A 150 -4.50 -22.28 21.33
CA SER A 150 -3.21 -21.60 21.54
C SER A 150 -2.68 -20.94 20.26
N ILE A 151 -2.84 -21.61 19.10
CA ILE A 151 -2.42 -21.07 17.80
C ILE A 151 -3.33 -19.89 17.41
N ALA A 152 -4.64 -20.00 17.60
CA ALA A 152 -5.57 -18.93 17.28
C ALA A 152 -5.27 -17.66 18.09
N ALA A 153 -4.97 -17.79 19.40
CA ALA A 153 -4.58 -16.67 20.24
C ALA A 153 -3.25 -16.03 19.81
N GLN A 154 -2.28 -16.83 19.36
CA GLN A 154 -0.98 -16.32 18.91
C GLN A 154 -1.03 -15.71 17.51
N PHE A 155 -2.00 -16.09 16.68
CA PHE A 155 -2.07 -15.64 15.29
C PHE A 155 -2.20 -14.12 15.21
N GLU A 156 -3.16 -13.53 15.88
CA GLU A 156 -3.41 -12.09 15.86
C GLU A 156 -2.24 -11.31 16.47
N GLU A 157 -1.73 -11.77 17.60
CA GLU A 157 -0.59 -11.15 18.28
C GLU A 157 0.66 -11.15 17.40
N GLU A 158 0.97 -12.28 16.75
CA GLU A 158 2.16 -12.38 15.90
C GLU A 158 2.02 -11.55 14.62
N VAL A 159 0.82 -11.51 14.00
CA VAL A 159 0.57 -10.63 12.85
C VAL A 159 0.80 -9.17 13.26
N GLU A 160 0.26 -8.73 14.39
CA GLU A 160 0.45 -7.35 14.86
C GLU A 160 1.92 -7.03 15.13
N ASN A 161 2.65 -7.93 15.79
CA ASN A 161 4.09 -7.78 16.04
C ASN A 161 4.88 -7.64 14.74
N GLN A 162 4.60 -8.50 13.74
CA GLN A 162 5.24 -8.44 12.43
C GLN A 162 4.94 -7.12 11.72
N LEU A 163 3.71 -6.62 11.79
CA LEU A 163 3.35 -5.34 11.18
C LEU A 163 4.06 -4.15 11.84
N GLN A 164 4.21 -4.14 13.15
CA GLN A 164 4.97 -3.12 13.86
C GLN A 164 6.45 -3.10 13.43
N VAL A 165 7.06 -4.28 13.27
CA VAL A 165 8.43 -4.41 12.76
C VAL A 165 8.55 -3.85 11.33
N VAL A 166 7.58 -4.18 10.45
CA VAL A 166 7.53 -3.65 9.08
C VAL A 166 7.49 -2.14 9.07
N VAL A 167 6.52 -1.56 9.79
CA VAL A 167 6.35 -0.09 9.85
C VAL A 167 7.64 0.58 10.30
N LYS A 168 8.23 0.11 11.38
CA LYS A 168 9.48 0.67 11.91
C LYS A 168 10.63 0.60 10.89
N ARG A 169 10.85 -0.56 10.25
CA ARG A 169 11.90 -0.72 9.23
C ARG A 169 11.70 0.21 8.04
N LEU A 170 10.43 0.41 7.61
CA LEU A 170 10.12 1.34 6.53
C LEU A 170 10.32 2.80 6.96
N GLU A 171 9.91 3.18 8.17
CA GLU A 171 10.11 4.54 8.71
C GLU A 171 11.58 4.89 8.87
N ASP A 172 12.42 3.96 9.32
CA ASP A 172 13.86 4.15 9.44
C ASP A 172 14.56 4.37 8.07
N CYS A 173 13.99 3.83 7.00
CA CYS A 173 14.51 3.93 5.65
C CYS A 173 13.94 5.11 4.87
N CYS A 174 12.63 5.31 4.94
CA CYS A 174 11.87 6.26 4.13
C CYS A 174 11.74 7.60 4.84
N GLY A 175 11.62 8.69 4.06
CA GLY A 175 11.36 10.01 4.64
C GLY A 175 9.96 10.13 5.27
N GLN A 176 8.98 9.44 4.67
CA GLN A 176 7.61 9.37 5.17
C GLN A 176 6.97 8.03 4.77
N VAL A 177 6.14 7.50 5.65
CA VAL A 177 5.32 6.30 5.43
C VAL A 177 3.86 6.65 5.74
N VAL A 178 2.96 6.29 4.85
CA VAL A 178 1.51 6.48 5.01
C VAL A 178 0.85 5.12 4.91
N LEU A 179 0.14 4.70 5.96
CA LEU A 179 -0.67 3.49 5.92
C LEU A 179 -1.90 3.76 5.05
N CYS A 180 -2.17 2.83 4.15
CA CYS A 180 -3.30 2.88 3.22
C CYS A 180 -4.34 1.84 3.61
N ASP A 181 -5.57 2.01 3.10
CA ASP A 181 -6.63 1.04 3.32
C ASP A 181 -6.22 -0.36 2.81
N ILE A 182 -6.55 -1.37 3.60
CA ILE A 182 -6.37 -2.77 3.24
C ILE A 182 -7.41 -3.14 2.17
N LEU A 183 -6.98 -3.89 1.16
CA LEU A 183 -7.88 -4.37 0.12
C LEU A 183 -8.94 -5.33 0.72
N PRO A 184 -10.22 -5.19 0.32
CA PRO A 184 -11.26 -6.09 0.80
C PRO A 184 -11.00 -7.53 0.34
N LYS A 185 -11.44 -8.49 1.17
CA LYS A 185 -11.21 -9.94 0.91
C LYS A 185 -11.75 -10.40 -0.44
N GLU A 186 -12.86 -9.82 -0.89
CA GLU A 186 -13.50 -10.12 -2.18
C GLU A 186 -12.63 -9.77 -3.39
N ALA A 187 -11.65 -8.89 -3.22
CA ALA A 187 -10.69 -8.50 -4.26
C ALA A 187 -9.43 -9.38 -4.25
N MET A 188 -9.36 -10.40 -3.39
CA MET A 188 -8.18 -11.22 -3.15
C MET A 188 -8.32 -12.62 -3.76
N GLU A 189 -7.17 -13.26 -4.05
CA GLU A 189 -7.14 -14.69 -4.33
C GLU A 189 -7.55 -15.48 -3.08
N ALA A 190 -8.24 -16.59 -3.29
CA ALA A 190 -8.66 -17.46 -2.19
C ALA A 190 -7.47 -17.90 -1.32
N GLY A 191 -7.61 -17.78 -0.01
CA GLY A 191 -6.58 -18.17 0.95
C GLY A 191 -5.46 -17.14 1.19
N LYS A 192 -5.54 -15.94 0.58
CA LYS A 192 -4.61 -14.83 0.84
C LYS A 192 -5.34 -13.63 1.42
N ASP A 193 -4.82 -13.10 2.50
CA ASP A 193 -5.30 -11.88 3.13
C ASP A 193 -4.29 -10.75 2.93
N ASN A 194 -4.74 -9.57 2.49
CA ASN A 194 -3.89 -8.38 2.53
C ASN A 194 -3.84 -7.87 3.96
N ILE A 195 -2.71 -8.05 4.64
CA ILE A 195 -2.52 -7.65 6.04
C ILE A 195 -1.81 -6.31 6.20
N PHE A 196 -1.17 -5.80 5.13
CA PHE A 196 -0.43 -4.55 5.13
C PHE A 196 -0.52 -3.85 3.78
N ASN A 197 -0.74 -2.54 3.82
CA ASN A 197 -0.71 -1.68 2.66
C ASN A 197 -0.18 -0.30 3.07
N ALA A 198 0.93 0.11 2.49
CA ALA A 198 1.54 1.41 2.79
C ALA A 198 2.12 2.06 1.53
N ALA A 199 2.14 3.39 1.53
CA ALA A 199 2.90 4.20 0.61
C ALA A 199 4.16 4.74 1.32
N CYS A 200 5.31 4.62 0.67
CA CYS A 200 6.60 5.08 1.16
C CYS A 200 7.12 6.20 0.25
N LEU A 201 7.49 7.34 0.82
CA LEU A 201 8.17 8.42 0.11
C LEU A 201 9.67 8.28 0.32
N VAL A 202 10.36 7.85 -0.73
CA VAL A 202 11.78 7.47 -0.68
C VAL A 202 12.63 8.52 -1.39
N ASP A 203 13.64 9.03 -0.71
CA ASP A 203 14.66 9.90 -1.32
C ASP A 203 15.45 9.14 -2.39
N ASN A 204 15.74 9.78 -3.52
CA ASN A 204 16.49 9.15 -4.61
C ASN A 204 17.87 8.66 -4.18
N SER A 205 18.49 9.34 -3.21
CA SER A 205 19.79 8.92 -2.63
C SER A 205 19.71 7.64 -1.80
N LYS A 206 18.51 7.26 -1.34
CA LYS A 206 18.26 6.07 -0.51
C LYS A 206 17.63 4.91 -1.27
N LEU A 207 17.35 5.05 -2.58
CA LEU A 207 16.64 4.04 -3.37
C LEU A 207 17.32 2.66 -3.35
N ASP A 208 18.62 2.60 -3.44
CA ASP A 208 19.34 1.32 -3.44
C ASP A 208 19.25 0.64 -2.08
N TYR A 209 19.37 1.42 -1.00
CA TYR A 209 19.17 0.91 0.36
C TYR A 209 17.74 0.41 0.57
N PHE A 210 16.75 1.18 0.13
CA PHE A 210 15.33 0.79 0.17
C PHE A 210 15.06 -0.52 -0.57
N LYS A 211 15.57 -0.66 -1.80
CA LYS A 211 15.42 -1.89 -2.59
C LYS A 211 16.07 -3.10 -1.91
N LYS A 212 17.26 -2.91 -1.32
CA LYS A 212 17.95 -3.96 -0.57
C LYS A 212 17.15 -4.38 0.66
N LEU A 213 16.66 -3.42 1.45
CA LEU A 213 15.77 -3.67 2.59
C LEU A 213 14.55 -4.51 2.19
N LEU A 214 13.88 -4.14 1.10
CA LEU A 214 12.72 -4.89 0.61
C LEU A 214 13.05 -6.32 0.15
N GLN A 215 14.25 -6.54 -0.42
CA GLN A 215 14.70 -7.88 -0.78
C GLN A 215 14.98 -8.75 0.44
N GLU A 216 15.57 -8.19 1.49
CA GLU A 216 15.78 -8.86 2.77
C GLU A 216 14.43 -9.22 3.41
N MET A 217 13.53 -8.24 3.51
CA MET A 217 12.18 -8.45 4.04
C MET A 217 11.42 -9.52 3.26
N ARG A 218 11.49 -9.55 1.92
CA ARG A 218 10.84 -10.60 1.12
C ARG A 218 11.28 -12.00 1.54
N LYS A 219 12.58 -12.21 1.71
CA LYS A 219 13.12 -13.51 2.12
C LYS A 219 12.66 -13.92 3.51
N GLU A 220 12.60 -12.96 4.44
CA GLU A 220 12.15 -13.20 5.80
C GLU A 220 10.65 -13.56 5.83
N TYR A 221 9.83 -12.78 5.12
CA TYR A 221 8.37 -12.96 5.10
C TYR A 221 7.93 -14.22 4.34
N ASP A 222 8.66 -14.61 3.28
CA ASP A 222 8.39 -15.83 2.54
C ASP A 222 8.52 -17.08 3.44
N GLN A 223 9.43 -17.06 4.41
CA GLN A 223 9.62 -18.16 5.38
C GLN A 223 8.43 -18.34 6.33
N ILE A 224 7.67 -17.29 6.57
CA ILE A 224 6.49 -17.32 7.45
C ILE A 224 5.17 -17.42 6.67
N GLY A 225 5.23 -17.69 5.36
CA GLY A 225 4.03 -17.76 4.52
C GLY A 225 3.42 -16.41 4.17
N ALA A 226 4.21 -15.34 4.17
CA ALA A 226 3.77 -14.02 3.76
C ALA A 226 4.52 -13.54 2.51
N THR A 227 3.80 -12.91 1.57
CA THR A 227 4.35 -12.39 0.32
C THR A 227 4.40 -10.86 0.36
N LEU A 228 5.62 -10.28 0.27
CA LEU A 228 5.81 -8.83 0.16
C LEU A 228 5.85 -8.40 -1.30
N VAL A 229 4.91 -7.55 -1.71
CA VAL A 229 4.79 -6.99 -3.05
C VAL A 229 5.09 -5.50 -3.03
N THR A 230 5.88 -5.04 -4.01
CA THR A 230 6.20 -3.62 -4.17
C THR A 230 5.76 -3.12 -5.54
N THR A 231 5.25 -1.90 -5.58
CA THR A 231 4.80 -1.24 -6.80
C THR A 231 5.36 0.18 -6.87
N GLY A 232 5.58 0.70 -8.05
CA GLY A 232 6.12 2.04 -8.26
C GLY A 232 7.36 2.05 -9.17
N PRO A 233 8.00 3.22 -9.34
CA PRO A 233 7.66 4.48 -8.69
C PRO A 233 6.34 5.06 -9.21
N TRP A 234 5.56 5.63 -8.29
CA TRP A 234 4.30 6.31 -8.57
C TRP A 234 4.43 7.82 -8.42
N PRO A 235 3.62 8.63 -9.10
CA PRO A 235 3.38 10.00 -8.70
C PRO A 235 2.92 10.06 -7.23
N PRO A 236 3.29 11.12 -6.47
CA PRO A 236 3.13 11.14 -5.02
C PRO A 236 1.66 11.36 -4.58
N TYR A 237 0.78 10.41 -4.87
CA TYR A 237 -0.65 10.50 -4.58
C TYR A 237 -0.97 10.55 -3.09
N ASN A 238 -0.23 9.78 -2.29
CA ASN A 238 -0.49 9.64 -0.85
C ASN A 238 0.18 10.74 -0.01
N PHE A 239 1.07 11.52 -0.59
CA PHE A 239 1.86 12.56 0.09
C PHE A 239 1.38 13.99 -0.22
N VAL A 240 0.30 14.12 -0.99
CA VAL A 240 -0.31 15.39 -1.34
C VAL A 240 -1.65 15.52 -0.63
N GLN A 241 -1.66 16.03 0.59
CA GLN A 241 -2.91 16.39 1.28
C GLN A 241 -3.22 17.88 1.04
N LEU A 242 -4.06 18.12 0.07
CA LEU A 242 -4.70 19.42 -0.12
C LEU A 242 -5.95 19.49 0.77
N ASN A 243 -5.80 19.27 2.09
CA ASN A 243 -6.94 19.38 3.00
C ASN A 243 -7.51 20.81 2.91
N GLU A 244 -8.60 20.95 2.20
CA GLU A 244 -9.55 22.02 2.39
C GLU A 244 -10.30 21.75 3.70
N LYS A 245 -9.64 22.04 4.85
CA LYS A 245 -10.43 22.44 6.02
C LYS A 245 -10.70 23.92 5.81
N ASN A 246 -11.98 24.22 5.55
CA ASN A 246 -12.55 25.56 5.55
C ASN A 246 -12.15 26.37 6.77
#